data_827a53566719570bcce9803a7ef10c47
#
_entry.id   827a53566719570bcce9803a7ef10c47
#
_cell.length_a   1.000
_cell.length_b   1.000
_cell.length_c   1.000
_cell.angle_alpha   90.00
_cell.angle_beta   90.00
_cell.angle_gamma   90.00
#
_symmetry.space_group_name_H-M   'P 1'
#
loop_
_entity.id
_entity.type
_entity.pdbx_description
1 polymer ?
#
loop_
_entity_poly.entity_id
_entity_poly.type
_entity_poly.pdbx_seq_one_letter_code
_entity_poly.pdbx_strand_id
1 'polypeptide(L)'
;MERTIAVVTGASSGLGKEFAKLLVRRKEIDEVWAIARRKDKLTELKKELGEKIIPFSVDLSDAGQIISWQQALEKQKPDIRYLINDAGFAKFCSYLDLSIEDSLNMIHVNCDAVVAMTLSCLPYMNAKSKILNISSQASFQPLPYLNLYSATKAFIRHYSRALNVELEERGIQVTAVCPGWMMTHLYGRATVGAKKGTHKFYGMKKPGPVARKALKDADLYKDMSVYSLYVKGSHLGAKLLPHRLVMKLWLYQQKL
;
A
#
# COMPACT_ATOMS: atom_id res chain seq x y z
N MET A 1 10.59 3.66 29.25
CA MET A 1 10.65 4.33 27.91
C MET A 1 9.50 3.82 27.08
N GLU A 2 8.84 4.71 26.38
CA GLU A 2 7.77 4.37 25.42
C GLU A 2 8.38 3.58 24.26
N ARG A 3 7.75 2.45 23.86
CA ARG A 3 8.28 1.60 22.78
C ARG A 3 8.06 2.28 21.43
N THR A 4 9.12 2.46 20.66
CA THR A 4 9.05 2.99 19.29
C THR A 4 8.77 1.86 18.30
N ILE A 5 7.64 1.93 17.61
CA ILE A 5 7.20 0.86 16.72
C ILE A 5 7.04 1.29 15.26
N ALA A 6 7.03 0.29 14.39
CA ALA A 6 6.52 0.41 13.03
C ALA A 6 5.30 -0.49 12.85
N VAL A 7 4.23 0.03 12.25
CA VAL A 7 3.03 -0.74 11.89
C VAL A 7 3.06 -1.01 10.39
N VAL A 8 2.92 -2.28 9.98
CA VAL A 8 2.95 -2.68 8.57
C VAL A 8 1.74 -3.56 8.26
N THR A 9 0.80 -3.05 7.47
CA THR A 9 -0.29 -3.86 6.94
C THR A 9 0.16 -4.62 5.68
N GLY A 10 -0.47 -5.76 5.38
CA GLY A 10 -0.04 -6.61 4.26
C GLY A 10 1.32 -7.28 4.45
N ALA A 11 1.84 -7.33 5.68
CA ALA A 11 3.21 -7.77 6.01
C ALA A 11 3.52 -9.23 5.66
N SER A 12 2.53 -10.07 5.37
CA SER A 12 2.71 -11.51 5.13
C SER A 12 3.35 -11.85 3.78
N SER A 13 3.49 -10.92 2.85
CA SER A 13 4.06 -11.17 1.51
C SER A 13 4.41 -9.89 0.75
N GLY A 14 5.06 -10.03 -0.40
CA GLY A 14 5.25 -8.94 -1.36
C GLY A 14 5.98 -7.73 -0.80
N LEU A 15 5.43 -6.54 -1.04
CA LEU A 15 6.05 -5.28 -0.68
C LEU A 15 5.99 -5.04 0.84
N GLY A 16 4.88 -5.39 1.52
CA GLY A 16 4.75 -5.27 2.97
C GLY A 16 5.78 -6.11 3.74
N LYS A 17 6.05 -7.35 3.26
CA LYS A 17 7.13 -8.19 3.82
C LYS A 17 8.50 -7.52 3.67
N GLU A 18 8.78 -6.89 2.54
CA GLU A 18 10.05 -6.19 2.33
C GLU A 18 10.17 -4.92 3.20
N PHE A 19 9.06 -4.20 3.44
CA PHE A 19 9.06 -3.12 4.43
C PHE A 19 9.37 -3.64 5.84
N ALA A 20 8.72 -4.71 6.28
CA ALA A 20 9.00 -5.32 7.57
C ALA A 20 10.49 -5.71 7.71
N LYS A 21 11.09 -6.35 6.68
CA LYS A 21 12.53 -6.69 6.65
C LYS A 21 13.46 -5.48 6.79
N LEU A 22 13.08 -4.34 6.23
CA LEU A 22 13.89 -3.13 6.30
C LEU A 22 13.73 -2.45 7.66
N LEU A 23 12.51 -2.44 8.21
CA LEU A 23 12.19 -1.74 9.46
C LEU A 23 12.75 -2.46 10.70
N VAL A 24 12.79 -3.81 10.74
CA VAL A 24 13.44 -4.54 11.85
C VAL A 24 14.94 -4.23 11.98
N ARG A 25 15.59 -3.78 10.91
CA ARG A 25 17.01 -3.42 10.89
C ARG A 25 17.30 -2.00 11.35
N ARG A 26 16.26 -1.18 11.53
CA ARG A 26 16.42 0.19 12.03
C ARG A 26 16.65 0.16 13.53
N LYS A 27 17.68 0.85 14.00
CA LYS A 27 18.06 0.86 15.42
C LYS A 27 17.01 1.55 16.29
N GLU A 28 16.35 2.57 15.72
CA GLU A 28 15.29 3.35 16.37
C GLU A 28 13.95 2.63 16.47
N ILE A 29 13.80 1.43 15.87
CA ILE A 29 12.56 0.63 15.93
C ILE A 29 12.76 -0.53 16.89
N ASP A 30 11.96 -0.57 17.95
CA ASP A 30 11.95 -1.65 18.91
C ASP A 30 11.13 -2.84 18.43
N GLU A 31 9.94 -2.58 17.84
CA GLU A 31 9.01 -3.61 17.35
C GLU A 31 8.46 -3.24 15.98
N VAL A 32 8.18 -4.26 15.16
CA VAL A 32 7.42 -4.14 13.92
C VAL A 32 6.12 -4.92 14.08
N TRP A 33 5.01 -4.21 14.19
CA TRP A 33 3.67 -4.78 14.27
C TRP A 33 3.21 -5.18 12.88
N ALA A 34 3.31 -6.47 12.60
CA ALA A 34 3.04 -7.06 11.29
C ALA A 34 1.58 -7.50 11.21
N ILE A 35 0.79 -6.81 10.39
CA ILE A 35 -0.65 -7.02 10.26
C ILE A 35 -0.96 -7.73 8.94
N ALA A 36 -1.66 -8.87 9.00
CA ALA A 36 -2.19 -9.59 7.84
C ALA A 36 -3.23 -10.63 8.28
N ARG A 37 -4.02 -11.16 7.33
CA ARG A 37 -5.05 -12.18 7.62
C ARG A 37 -4.46 -13.56 7.93
N ARG A 38 -3.36 -13.93 7.28
CA ARG A 38 -2.77 -15.27 7.34
C ARG A 38 -1.82 -15.39 8.53
N LYS A 39 -2.33 -15.99 9.62
CA LYS A 39 -1.58 -16.19 10.87
C LYS A 39 -0.32 -17.06 10.67
N ASP A 40 -0.43 -18.11 9.86
CA ASP A 40 0.69 -18.99 9.49
C ASP A 40 1.86 -18.20 8.87
N LYS A 41 1.55 -17.32 7.90
CA LYS A 41 2.56 -16.48 7.22
C LYS A 41 3.16 -15.41 8.13
N LEU A 42 2.40 -14.90 9.09
CA LEU A 42 2.94 -13.99 10.10
C LEU A 42 3.88 -14.72 11.07
N THR A 43 3.55 -15.96 11.43
CA THR A 43 4.41 -16.80 12.24
C THR A 43 5.72 -17.15 11.52
N GLU A 44 5.64 -17.48 10.22
CA GLU A 44 6.84 -17.67 9.37
C GLU A 44 7.69 -16.38 9.31
N LEU A 45 7.05 -15.22 9.16
CA LEU A 45 7.73 -13.93 9.13
C LEU A 45 8.48 -13.67 10.45
N LYS A 46 7.86 -13.94 11.60
CA LYS A 46 8.51 -13.83 12.91
C LYS A 46 9.70 -14.78 13.04
N LYS A 47 9.56 -16.03 12.61
CA LYS A 47 10.68 -17.00 12.59
C LYS A 47 11.85 -16.53 11.73
N GLU A 48 11.56 -15.87 10.58
CA GLU A 48 12.57 -15.37 9.64
C GLU A 48 13.28 -14.11 10.16
N LEU A 49 12.55 -13.17 10.78
CA LEU A 49 13.04 -11.82 11.09
C LEU A 49 13.30 -11.56 12.58
N GLY A 50 12.93 -12.52 13.44
CA GLY A 50 13.24 -12.48 14.88
C GLY A 50 12.16 -11.81 15.74
N GLU A 51 12.48 -11.60 17.02
CA GLU A 51 11.53 -11.21 18.06
C GLU A 51 10.97 -9.79 17.92
N LYS A 52 11.62 -8.92 17.17
CA LYS A 52 11.06 -7.58 16.87
C LYS A 52 9.75 -7.65 16.07
N ILE A 53 9.43 -8.79 15.42
CA ILE A 53 8.14 -8.97 14.73
C ILE A 53 7.06 -9.35 15.72
N ILE A 54 6.07 -8.50 15.85
CA ILE A 54 4.85 -8.75 16.63
C ILE A 54 3.69 -9.00 15.65
N PRO A 55 3.22 -10.25 15.53
CA PRO A 55 2.19 -10.61 14.57
C PRO A 55 0.79 -10.27 15.07
N PHE A 56 0.00 -9.59 14.21
CA PHE A 56 -1.42 -9.34 14.41
C PHE A 56 -2.22 -9.94 13.25
N SER A 57 -3.02 -10.98 13.54
CA SER A 57 -3.91 -11.57 12.54
C SER A 57 -5.20 -10.75 12.50
N VAL A 58 -5.33 -9.88 11.48
CA VAL A 58 -6.48 -8.97 11.32
C VAL A 58 -6.93 -9.01 9.86
N ASP A 59 -8.23 -9.18 9.64
CA ASP A 59 -8.86 -8.94 8.33
C ASP A 59 -9.28 -7.47 8.24
N LEU A 60 -8.59 -6.74 7.38
CA LEU A 60 -8.83 -5.31 7.19
C LEU A 60 -10.08 -5.00 6.33
N SER A 61 -10.80 -6.02 5.84
CA SER A 61 -12.15 -5.86 5.28
C SER A 61 -13.23 -5.87 6.35
N ASP A 62 -12.89 -6.26 7.58
CA ASP A 62 -13.78 -6.35 8.73
C ASP A 62 -13.53 -5.17 9.68
N ALA A 63 -14.48 -4.24 9.74
CA ALA A 63 -14.39 -3.05 10.61
C ALA A 63 -14.31 -3.43 12.11
N GLY A 64 -14.96 -4.52 12.54
CA GLY A 64 -14.90 -5.00 13.92
C GLY A 64 -13.50 -5.46 14.32
N GLN A 65 -12.76 -6.10 13.39
CA GLN A 65 -11.38 -6.50 13.64
C GLN A 65 -10.43 -5.29 13.68
N ILE A 66 -10.67 -4.26 12.86
CA ILE A 66 -9.91 -3.00 12.93
C ILE A 66 -10.14 -2.32 14.29
N ILE A 67 -11.39 -2.25 14.75
CA ILE A 67 -11.72 -1.68 16.08
C ILE A 67 -11.05 -2.49 17.20
N SER A 68 -11.09 -3.82 17.13
CA SER A 68 -10.42 -4.68 18.12
C SER A 68 -8.89 -4.45 18.15
N TRP A 69 -8.28 -4.25 16.98
CA TRP A 69 -6.86 -3.90 16.89
C TRP A 69 -6.59 -2.50 17.45
N GLN A 70 -7.47 -1.53 17.21
CA GLN A 70 -7.38 -0.18 17.79
C GLN A 70 -7.40 -0.22 19.32
N GLN A 71 -8.26 -1.04 19.94
CA GLN A 71 -8.27 -1.24 21.39
C GLN A 71 -6.94 -1.77 21.95
N ALA A 72 -6.28 -2.68 21.19
CA ALA A 72 -4.95 -3.15 21.55
C ALA A 72 -3.90 -2.02 21.48
N LEU A 73 -4.02 -1.13 20.50
CA LEU A 73 -3.17 0.04 20.33
C LEU A 73 -3.38 1.04 21.49
N GLU A 74 -4.64 1.33 21.86
CA GLU A 74 -5.00 2.20 22.98
C GLU A 74 -4.46 1.70 24.33
N LYS A 75 -4.46 0.40 24.54
CA LYS A 75 -3.93 -0.24 25.75
C LYS A 75 -2.41 -0.13 25.84
N GLN A 76 -1.69 -0.22 24.73
CA GLN A 76 -0.22 -0.25 24.73
C GLN A 76 0.41 1.13 24.55
N LYS A 77 -0.27 2.09 23.93
CA LYS A 77 0.15 3.48 23.68
C LYS A 77 1.61 3.60 23.22
N PRO A 78 2.00 2.93 22.12
CA PRO A 78 3.38 3.00 21.62
C PRO A 78 3.66 4.33 20.90
N ASP A 79 4.94 4.72 20.74
CA ASP A 79 5.35 5.74 19.78
C ASP A 79 5.40 5.13 18.37
N ILE A 80 4.48 5.50 17.47
CA ILE A 80 4.45 4.99 16.10
C ILE A 80 5.34 5.83 15.21
N ARG A 81 6.51 5.30 14.85
CA ARG A 81 7.48 5.97 13.97
C ARG A 81 7.15 5.77 12.49
N TYR A 82 6.66 4.59 12.11
CA TYR A 82 6.27 4.27 10.74
C TYR A 82 4.91 3.58 10.70
N LEU A 83 4.02 4.08 9.83
CA LEU A 83 2.82 3.37 9.41
C LEU A 83 2.95 3.05 7.90
N ILE A 84 2.92 1.77 7.54
CA ILE A 84 2.95 1.30 6.17
C ILE A 84 1.61 0.65 5.83
N ASN A 85 0.78 1.34 5.06
CA ASN A 85 -0.49 0.82 4.55
C ASN A 85 -0.26 0.14 3.19
N ASP A 86 0.14 -1.16 3.21
CA ASP A 86 0.42 -1.97 2.02
C ASP A 86 -0.69 -3.00 1.72
N ALA A 87 -1.54 -3.32 2.70
CA ALA A 87 -2.64 -4.26 2.47
C ALA A 87 -3.52 -3.80 1.31
N GLY A 88 -3.81 -4.72 0.39
CA GLY A 88 -4.63 -4.44 -0.77
C GLY A 88 -4.63 -5.58 -1.76
N PHE A 89 -5.58 -5.56 -2.69
CA PHE A 89 -5.64 -6.49 -3.80
C PHE A 89 -6.19 -5.84 -5.07
N ALA A 90 -6.14 -6.58 -6.16
CA ALA A 90 -6.60 -6.13 -7.47
C ALA A 90 -7.36 -7.25 -8.17
N LYS A 91 -8.27 -6.88 -9.08
CA LYS A 91 -8.85 -7.74 -10.10
C LYS A 91 -8.59 -7.10 -11.47
N PHE A 92 -8.02 -7.86 -12.39
CA PHE A 92 -7.64 -7.41 -13.73
C PHE A 92 -8.58 -8.03 -14.73
N CYS A 93 -9.81 -7.55 -14.77
CA CYS A 93 -10.90 -8.15 -15.54
C CYS A 93 -11.84 -7.08 -16.10
N SER A 94 -12.72 -7.52 -17.02
CA SER A 94 -13.86 -6.72 -17.46
C SER A 94 -14.81 -6.46 -16.27
N TYR A 95 -15.56 -5.36 -16.36
CA TYR A 95 -16.65 -5.10 -15.38
C TYR A 95 -17.70 -6.22 -15.35
N LEU A 96 -17.83 -6.98 -16.46
CA LEU A 96 -18.74 -8.13 -16.56
C LEU A 96 -18.28 -9.35 -15.74
N ASP A 97 -16.97 -9.43 -15.46
CA ASP A 97 -16.37 -10.55 -14.72
C ASP A 97 -16.16 -10.21 -13.22
N LEU A 98 -16.53 -8.99 -12.81
CA LEU A 98 -16.32 -8.50 -11.44
C LEU A 98 -17.63 -8.59 -10.64
N SER A 99 -17.65 -9.39 -9.59
CA SER A 99 -18.81 -9.49 -8.70
C SER A 99 -18.97 -8.24 -7.85
N ILE A 100 -20.19 -7.97 -7.36
CA ILE A 100 -20.46 -6.88 -6.41
C ILE A 100 -19.62 -7.09 -5.14
N GLU A 101 -19.58 -8.31 -4.63
CA GLU A 101 -18.82 -8.67 -3.42
C GLU A 101 -17.32 -8.36 -3.58
N ASP A 102 -16.67 -8.85 -4.65
CA ASP A 102 -15.26 -8.55 -4.94
C ASP A 102 -15.02 -7.03 -5.11
N SER A 103 -15.99 -6.32 -5.71
CA SER A 103 -15.91 -4.87 -5.93
C SER A 103 -15.92 -4.12 -4.61
N LEU A 104 -16.91 -4.38 -3.76
CA LEU A 104 -17.03 -3.74 -2.45
C LEU A 104 -15.85 -4.10 -1.55
N ASN A 105 -15.46 -5.38 -1.52
CA ASN A 105 -14.30 -5.81 -0.74
C ASN A 105 -13.00 -5.12 -1.20
N MET A 106 -12.84 -4.88 -2.51
CA MET A 106 -11.67 -4.12 -3.02
C MET A 106 -11.68 -2.68 -2.52
N ILE A 107 -12.83 -2.01 -2.47
CA ILE A 107 -12.96 -0.66 -1.92
C ILE A 107 -12.63 -0.68 -0.42
N HIS A 108 -13.23 -1.58 0.34
CA HIS A 108 -13.02 -1.71 1.79
C HIS A 108 -11.53 -1.92 2.13
N VAL A 109 -10.85 -2.86 1.48
CA VAL A 109 -9.44 -3.13 1.79
C VAL A 109 -8.51 -2.05 1.26
N ASN A 110 -8.75 -1.55 0.03
CA ASN A 110 -7.82 -0.61 -0.61
C ASN A 110 -8.03 0.85 -0.17
N CYS A 111 -9.22 1.21 0.32
CA CYS A 111 -9.55 2.59 0.69
C CYS A 111 -9.92 2.71 2.17
N ASP A 112 -11.02 2.10 2.61
CA ASP A 112 -11.55 2.28 3.97
C ASP A 112 -10.54 1.84 5.03
N ALA A 113 -9.90 0.68 4.84
CA ALA A 113 -8.88 0.18 5.75
C ALA A 113 -7.68 1.12 5.86
N VAL A 114 -7.24 1.75 4.76
CA VAL A 114 -6.12 2.71 4.79
C VAL A 114 -6.50 3.95 5.61
N VAL A 115 -7.71 4.47 5.43
CA VAL A 115 -8.21 5.60 6.23
C VAL A 115 -8.32 5.20 7.70
N ALA A 116 -8.97 4.07 8.00
CA ALA A 116 -9.17 3.59 9.36
C ALA A 116 -7.84 3.36 10.10
N MET A 117 -6.89 2.66 9.47
CA MET A 117 -5.56 2.42 10.04
C MET A 117 -4.79 3.72 10.26
N THR A 118 -4.89 4.67 9.32
CA THR A 118 -4.25 5.98 9.47
C THR A 118 -4.82 6.74 10.67
N LEU A 119 -6.14 6.86 10.75
CA LEU A 119 -6.79 7.57 11.85
C LEU A 119 -6.56 6.91 13.22
N SER A 120 -6.54 5.58 13.28
CA SER A 120 -6.22 4.83 14.51
C SER A 120 -4.79 5.05 14.98
N CYS A 121 -3.83 5.20 14.05
CA CYS A 121 -2.42 5.41 14.39
C CYS A 121 -2.06 6.86 14.72
N LEU A 122 -2.73 7.84 14.11
CA LEU A 122 -2.39 9.26 14.24
C LEU A 122 -2.28 9.78 15.69
N PRO A 123 -3.13 9.37 16.69
CA PRO A 123 -2.97 9.78 18.06
C PRO A 123 -1.63 9.37 18.70
N TYR A 124 -0.98 8.34 18.17
CA TYR A 124 0.27 7.76 18.67
C TYR A 124 1.48 8.13 17.80
N MET A 125 1.32 9.09 16.90
CA MET A 125 2.37 9.58 16.00
C MET A 125 2.82 10.97 16.40
N ASN A 126 4.13 11.17 16.46
CA ASN A 126 4.79 12.40 16.85
C ASN A 126 5.56 13.02 15.69
N ALA A 127 6.21 14.16 15.91
CA ALA A 127 7.11 14.77 14.94
C ALA A 127 8.17 13.76 14.45
N LYS A 128 8.47 13.76 13.16
CA LYS A 128 9.32 12.82 12.43
C LYS A 128 8.69 11.45 12.15
N SER A 129 7.45 11.16 12.60
CA SER A 129 6.74 9.96 12.17
C SER A 129 6.44 9.99 10.67
N LYS A 130 6.31 8.80 10.06
CA LYS A 130 6.15 8.62 8.62
C LYS A 130 4.95 7.71 8.32
N ILE A 131 4.08 8.15 7.42
CA ILE A 131 2.99 7.35 6.86
C ILE A 131 3.31 7.07 5.40
N LEU A 132 3.39 5.81 5.00
CA LEU A 132 3.55 5.40 3.62
C LEU A 132 2.29 4.65 3.17
N ASN A 133 1.50 5.26 2.31
CA ASN A 133 0.31 4.65 1.75
C ASN A 133 0.62 4.10 0.35
N ILE A 134 0.40 2.80 0.16
CA ILE A 134 0.76 2.14 -1.09
C ILE A 134 -0.34 2.33 -2.13
N SER A 135 -0.09 3.28 -3.01
CA SER A 135 -0.84 3.53 -4.24
C SER A 135 -0.30 2.66 -5.39
N SER A 136 -0.26 3.16 -6.60
CA SER A 136 0.22 2.46 -7.81
C SER A 136 0.47 3.45 -8.94
N GLN A 137 1.23 3.06 -9.97
CA GLN A 137 1.21 3.75 -11.28
C GLN A 137 -0.20 3.80 -11.88
N ALA A 138 -1.07 2.85 -11.54
CA ALA A 138 -2.46 2.82 -11.96
C ALA A 138 -3.28 4.04 -11.43
N SER A 139 -2.75 4.78 -10.46
CA SER A 139 -3.37 5.99 -9.92
C SER A 139 -3.23 7.23 -10.79
N PHE A 140 -2.41 7.17 -11.83
CA PHE A 140 -2.09 8.35 -12.65
C PHE A 140 -3.14 8.65 -13.72
N GLN A 141 -3.86 7.63 -14.17
CA GLN A 141 -4.90 7.74 -15.19
C GLN A 141 -5.96 6.64 -15.05
N PRO A 142 -7.16 6.82 -15.64
CA PRO A 142 -8.14 5.74 -15.74
C PRO A 142 -7.59 4.58 -16.58
N LEU A 143 -7.84 3.33 -16.15
CA LEU A 143 -7.37 2.14 -16.86
C LEU A 143 -8.55 1.20 -17.14
N PRO A 144 -9.02 1.07 -18.39
CA PRO A 144 -9.96 0.03 -18.77
C PRO A 144 -9.44 -1.37 -18.38
N TYR A 145 -10.32 -2.26 -17.93
CA TYR A 145 -10.01 -3.59 -17.37
C TYR A 145 -9.20 -3.61 -16.06
N LEU A 146 -8.97 -2.42 -15.49
CA LEU A 146 -8.51 -2.15 -14.13
C LEU A 146 -9.28 -0.99 -13.49
N ASN A 147 -10.48 -0.70 -13.94
CA ASN A 147 -11.22 0.49 -13.61
C ASN A 147 -11.32 0.73 -12.10
N LEU A 148 -11.85 -0.24 -11.35
CA LEU A 148 -12.04 -0.13 -9.91
C LEU A 148 -10.69 -0.06 -9.16
N TYR A 149 -9.73 -0.93 -9.52
CA TYR A 149 -8.41 -0.88 -8.91
C TYR A 149 -7.72 0.47 -9.13
N SER A 150 -7.72 0.99 -10.37
CA SER A 150 -7.12 2.30 -10.65
C SER A 150 -7.80 3.43 -9.88
N ALA A 151 -9.13 3.36 -9.71
CA ALA A 151 -9.90 4.32 -8.93
C ALA A 151 -9.52 4.28 -7.44
N THR A 152 -9.43 3.07 -6.82
CA THR A 152 -8.98 2.95 -5.43
C THR A 152 -7.56 3.47 -5.23
N LYS A 153 -6.66 3.24 -6.18
CA LYS A 153 -5.27 3.73 -6.09
C LYS A 153 -5.14 5.24 -6.35
N ALA A 154 -6.03 5.81 -7.15
CA ALA A 154 -6.16 7.27 -7.30
C ALA A 154 -6.66 7.91 -5.98
N PHE A 155 -7.69 7.33 -5.33
CA PHE A 155 -8.14 7.74 -4.01
C PHE A 155 -6.96 7.80 -3.02
N ILE A 156 -6.19 6.72 -2.88
CA ILE A 156 -5.05 6.66 -1.96
C ILE A 156 -3.99 7.72 -2.27
N ARG A 157 -3.69 7.96 -3.55
CA ARG A 157 -2.72 8.99 -3.93
C ARG A 157 -3.19 10.39 -3.55
N HIS A 158 -4.48 10.71 -3.81
CA HIS A 158 -5.04 12.02 -3.46
C HIS A 158 -5.14 12.20 -1.95
N TYR A 159 -5.71 11.22 -1.24
CA TYR A 159 -5.80 11.21 0.22
C TYR A 159 -4.44 11.45 0.88
N SER A 160 -3.42 10.69 0.49
CA SER A 160 -2.08 10.79 1.08
C SER A 160 -1.45 12.16 0.89
N ARG A 161 -1.61 12.76 -0.30
CA ARG A 161 -0.97 14.05 -0.60
C ARG A 161 -1.68 15.21 0.10
N ALA A 162 -3.00 15.17 0.20
CA ALA A 162 -3.76 16.16 0.97
C ALA A 162 -3.42 16.05 2.46
N LEU A 163 -3.46 14.83 3.01
CA LEU A 163 -3.14 14.58 4.42
C LEU A 163 -1.68 14.96 4.76
N ASN A 164 -0.76 14.87 3.79
CA ASN A 164 0.62 15.31 4.01
C ASN A 164 0.70 16.80 4.36
N VAL A 165 -0.07 17.63 3.66
CA VAL A 165 -0.12 19.09 3.93
C VAL A 165 -0.80 19.36 5.28
N GLU A 166 -1.90 18.67 5.58
CA GLU A 166 -2.62 18.83 6.85
C GLU A 166 -1.78 18.48 8.09
N LEU A 167 -0.81 17.56 7.93
CA LEU A 167 0.04 17.09 9.02
C LEU A 167 1.41 17.78 9.10
N GLU A 168 1.70 18.76 8.24
CA GLU A 168 2.97 19.50 8.23
C GLU A 168 3.26 20.17 9.58
N GLU A 169 2.27 20.82 10.19
CA GLU A 169 2.43 21.48 11.50
C GLU A 169 2.72 20.47 12.63
N ARG A 170 2.28 19.23 12.49
CA ARG A 170 2.61 18.15 13.43
C ARG A 170 3.98 17.50 13.15
N GLY A 171 4.66 17.89 12.08
CA GLY A 171 5.94 17.30 11.66
C GLY A 171 5.83 15.83 11.21
N ILE A 172 4.63 15.38 10.80
CA ILE A 172 4.35 14.01 10.33
C ILE A 172 4.37 14.01 8.81
N GLN A 173 5.20 13.16 8.23
CA GLN A 173 5.29 13.00 6.78
C GLN A 173 4.33 11.94 6.26
N VAL A 174 3.57 12.26 5.20
CA VAL A 174 2.78 11.28 4.46
C VAL A 174 3.31 11.15 3.03
N THR A 175 3.61 9.92 2.61
CA THR A 175 4.15 9.62 1.28
C THR A 175 3.23 8.66 0.52
N ALA A 176 2.71 9.11 -0.63
CA ALA A 176 2.04 8.23 -1.59
C ALA A 176 3.09 7.40 -2.35
N VAL A 177 3.15 6.11 -2.12
CA VAL A 177 4.06 5.22 -2.85
C VAL A 177 3.37 4.72 -4.11
N CYS A 178 3.91 5.09 -5.29
CA CYS A 178 3.32 4.77 -6.60
C CYS A 178 4.24 3.81 -7.39
N PRO A 179 4.29 2.51 -7.02
CA PRO A 179 5.10 1.54 -7.73
C PRO A 179 4.51 1.21 -9.11
N GLY A 180 5.39 0.78 -10.01
CA GLY A 180 5.00 0.06 -11.23
C GLY A 180 4.67 -1.40 -10.94
N TRP A 181 4.72 -2.23 -11.99
CA TRP A 181 4.55 -3.66 -11.86
C TRP A 181 5.66 -4.26 -10.99
N MET A 182 5.27 -5.13 -10.05
CA MET A 182 6.21 -5.78 -9.12
C MET A 182 6.05 -7.30 -9.16
N MET A 183 7.14 -8.02 -9.01
CA MET A 183 7.17 -9.49 -8.90
C MET A 183 6.59 -9.93 -7.55
N THR A 184 5.27 -9.98 -7.45
CA THR A 184 4.53 -10.39 -6.25
C THR A 184 3.41 -11.36 -6.59
N HIS A 185 2.85 -12.05 -5.59
CA HIS A 185 1.71 -12.95 -5.77
C HIS A 185 0.39 -12.25 -6.15
N LEU A 186 0.39 -10.91 -6.22
CA LEU A 186 -0.81 -10.13 -6.54
C LEU A 186 -1.37 -10.51 -7.91
N TYR A 187 -0.52 -10.73 -8.92
CA TYR A 187 -0.93 -10.98 -10.30
C TYR A 187 -1.65 -12.31 -10.47
N GLY A 188 -1.13 -13.38 -9.86
CA GLY A 188 -1.76 -14.69 -9.93
C GLY A 188 -3.19 -14.71 -9.37
N ARG A 189 -3.49 -13.83 -8.40
CA ARG A 189 -4.83 -13.68 -7.84
C ARG A 189 -5.69 -12.70 -8.64
N ALA A 190 -5.09 -11.66 -9.17
CA ALA A 190 -5.79 -10.59 -9.87
C ALA A 190 -6.40 -11.05 -11.20
N THR A 191 -5.86 -12.08 -11.84
CA THR A 191 -6.31 -12.62 -13.12
C THR A 191 -7.21 -13.86 -13.02
N VAL A 192 -7.43 -14.37 -11.79
CA VAL A 192 -8.31 -15.54 -11.58
C VAL A 192 -9.74 -15.20 -12.00
N GLY A 193 -10.33 -16.03 -12.88
CA GLY A 193 -11.70 -15.89 -13.36
C GLY A 193 -11.90 -14.86 -14.47
N ALA A 194 -10.86 -14.12 -14.87
CA ALA A 194 -10.96 -13.12 -15.94
C ALA A 194 -11.01 -13.79 -17.31
N LYS A 195 -12.08 -13.56 -18.07
CA LYS A 195 -12.19 -13.95 -19.49
C LYS A 195 -11.43 -12.95 -20.37
N LYS A 196 -11.48 -11.67 -20.02
CA LYS A 196 -10.76 -10.59 -20.69
C LYS A 196 -10.20 -9.63 -19.67
N GLY A 197 -8.91 -9.30 -19.73
CA GLY A 197 -8.27 -8.42 -18.76
C GLY A 197 -6.82 -8.10 -19.05
N THR A 198 -6.19 -7.38 -18.15
CA THR A 198 -4.79 -7.00 -18.22
C THR A 198 -3.88 -8.21 -18.03
N HIS A 199 -2.98 -8.44 -18.97
CA HIS A 199 -2.07 -9.59 -18.98
C HIS A 199 -0.63 -9.25 -19.37
N LYS A 200 -0.35 -8.00 -19.78
CA LYS A 200 1.01 -7.56 -20.12
C LYS A 200 1.56 -6.63 -19.03
N PHE A 201 2.64 -7.05 -18.41
CA PHE A 201 3.27 -6.40 -17.24
C PHE A 201 4.69 -5.95 -17.59
N TYR A 202 4.80 -4.79 -18.21
CA TYR A 202 6.09 -4.26 -18.65
C TYR A 202 6.89 -3.66 -17.50
N GLY A 203 8.20 -3.89 -17.51
CA GLY A 203 9.13 -3.27 -16.56
C GLY A 203 8.98 -3.74 -15.12
N MET A 204 8.55 -5.00 -14.91
CA MET A 204 8.44 -5.59 -13.56
C MET A 204 9.70 -5.40 -12.73
N LYS A 205 9.52 -5.06 -11.47
CA LYS A 205 10.59 -4.85 -10.49
C LYS A 205 10.44 -5.77 -9.28
N LYS A 206 11.56 -6.11 -8.64
CA LYS A 206 11.55 -6.78 -7.34
C LYS A 206 11.01 -5.82 -6.26
N PRO A 207 10.23 -6.28 -5.27
CA PRO A 207 9.65 -5.39 -4.25
C PRO A 207 10.69 -4.77 -3.30
N GLY A 208 11.79 -5.45 -2.99
CA GLY A 208 12.81 -4.96 -2.06
C GLY A 208 13.42 -3.60 -2.44
N PRO A 209 13.92 -3.40 -3.67
CA PRO A 209 14.38 -2.07 -4.14
C PRO A 209 13.30 -0.99 -4.09
N VAL A 210 12.02 -1.33 -4.35
CA VAL A 210 10.89 -0.40 -4.27
C VAL A 210 10.66 0.04 -2.83
N ALA A 211 10.63 -0.91 -1.87
CA ALA A 211 10.48 -0.62 -0.45
C ALA A 211 11.62 0.28 0.06
N ARG A 212 12.86 -0.03 -0.29
CA ARG A 212 14.05 0.75 0.10
C ARG A 212 13.97 2.20 -0.39
N LYS A 213 13.56 2.38 -1.66
CA LYS A 213 13.39 3.73 -2.20
C LYS A 213 12.24 4.46 -1.53
N ALA A 214 11.13 3.81 -1.28
CA ALA A 214 9.96 4.42 -0.64
C ALA A 214 10.30 4.94 0.77
N LEU A 215 11.00 4.14 1.59
CA LEU A 215 11.49 4.58 2.90
C LEU A 215 12.46 5.77 2.76
N LYS A 216 13.42 5.70 1.84
CA LYS A 216 14.34 6.81 1.59
C LYS A 216 13.61 8.08 1.16
N ASP A 217 12.61 7.99 0.29
CA ASP A 217 11.83 9.15 -0.15
C ASP A 217 11.01 9.74 1.00
N ALA A 218 10.41 8.91 1.87
CA ALA A 218 9.72 9.34 3.07
C ALA A 218 10.68 10.01 4.09
N ASP A 219 11.88 9.46 4.28
CA ASP A 219 12.90 10.05 5.13
C ASP A 219 13.39 11.42 4.59
N LEU A 220 13.30 11.63 3.26
CA LEU A 220 13.59 12.90 2.58
C LEU A 220 12.36 13.82 2.45
N TYR A 221 11.28 13.54 3.17
CA TYR A 221 10.04 14.34 3.22
C TYR A 221 9.38 14.55 1.85
N LYS A 222 9.38 13.52 0.97
CA LYS A 222 8.69 13.57 -0.32
C LYS A 222 7.25 13.12 -0.18
N ASP A 223 6.33 13.90 -0.72
CA ASP A 223 4.90 13.59 -0.76
C ASP A 223 4.55 12.39 -1.65
N MET A 224 5.47 12.04 -2.59
CA MET A 224 5.28 10.93 -3.53
C MET A 224 6.59 10.19 -3.80
N SER A 225 6.53 8.85 -3.80
CA SER A 225 7.64 7.97 -4.18
C SER A 225 7.34 7.20 -5.46
N VAL A 226 8.16 7.38 -6.50
CA VAL A 226 8.08 6.67 -7.80
C VAL A 226 9.42 6.03 -8.10
N TYR A 227 9.45 4.69 -8.16
CA TYR A 227 10.70 3.94 -8.22
C TYR A 227 11.43 3.99 -9.56
N SER A 228 10.75 3.84 -10.70
CA SER A 228 11.42 3.69 -12.00
C SER A 228 11.24 4.88 -12.93
N LEU A 229 12.21 5.11 -13.83
CA LEU A 229 12.11 6.14 -14.87
C LEU A 229 10.93 5.89 -15.81
N TYR A 230 10.62 4.63 -16.12
CA TYR A 230 9.44 4.25 -16.89
C TYR A 230 8.14 4.74 -16.23
N VAL A 231 7.97 4.51 -14.93
CA VAL A 231 6.78 4.96 -14.19
C VAL A 231 6.74 6.49 -14.06
N LYS A 232 7.89 7.15 -13.92
CA LYS A 232 7.98 8.61 -13.94
C LYS A 232 7.56 9.19 -15.30
N GLY A 233 8.00 8.59 -16.39
CA GLY A 233 7.58 8.96 -17.75
C GLY A 233 6.08 8.74 -17.97
N SER A 234 5.53 7.62 -17.52
CA SER A 234 4.07 7.36 -17.55
C SER A 234 3.28 8.41 -16.76
N HIS A 235 3.78 8.82 -15.59
CA HIS A 235 3.16 9.88 -14.80
C HIS A 235 3.15 11.22 -15.54
N LEU A 236 4.28 11.59 -16.14
CA LEU A 236 4.38 12.83 -16.91
C LEU A 236 3.44 12.79 -18.14
N GLY A 237 3.42 11.67 -18.86
CA GLY A 237 2.52 11.47 -20.00
C GLY A 237 1.04 11.55 -19.60
N ALA A 238 0.66 10.95 -18.48
CA ALA A 238 -0.71 11.02 -17.94
C ALA A 238 -1.13 12.45 -17.51
N LYS A 239 -0.17 13.30 -17.14
CA LYS A 239 -0.42 14.71 -16.83
C LYS A 239 -0.64 15.59 -18.06
N LEU A 240 0.08 15.30 -19.15
CA LEU A 240 0.13 16.16 -20.34
C LEU A 240 -0.85 15.74 -21.42
N LEU A 241 -1.22 14.45 -21.48
CA LEU A 241 -2.07 13.91 -22.52
C LEU A 241 -3.53 13.81 -22.06
N PRO A 242 -4.52 14.02 -22.96
CA PRO A 242 -5.92 13.76 -22.65
C PRO A 242 -6.11 12.29 -22.22
N HIS A 243 -6.87 12.04 -21.16
CA HIS A 243 -7.10 10.69 -20.63
C HIS A 243 -7.64 9.71 -21.68
N ARG A 244 -8.48 10.16 -22.65
CA ARG A 244 -8.97 9.33 -23.75
C ARG A 244 -7.83 8.76 -24.59
N LEU A 245 -6.81 9.55 -24.87
CA LEU A 245 -5.62 9.09 -25.63
C LEU A 245 -4.82 8.09 -24.81
N VAL A 246 -4.60 8.39 -23.53
CA VAL A 246 -3.86 7.48 -22.62
C VAL A 246 -4.57 6.14 -22.47
N MET A 247 -5.92 6.12 -22.38
CA MET A 247 -6.70 4.88 -22.34
C MET A 247 -6.59 4.09 -23.65
N LYS A 248 -6.60 4.75 -24.82
CA LYS A 248 -6.39 4.07 -26.13
C LYS A 248 -5.01 3.46 -26.21
N LEU A 249 -3.98 4.18 -25.81
CA LEU A 249 -2.59 3.66 -25.77
C LEU A 249 -2.48 2.46 -24.81
N TRP A 250 -3.14 2.52 -23.67
CA TRP A 250 -3.21 1.41 -22.73
C TRP A 250 -3.88 0.18 -23.35
N LEU A 251 -5.05 0.31 -23.96
CA LEU A 251 -5.76 -0.78 -24.62
C LEU A 251 -4.91 -1.41 -25.74
N TYR A 252 -4.30 -0.58 -26.58
CA TYR A 252 -3.37 -1.04 -27.63
C TYR A 252 -2.19 -1.82 -27.01
N GLN A 253 -1.58 -1.31 -25.96
CA GLN A 253 -0.48 -1.97 -25.26
C GLN A 253 -0.89 -3.33 -24.69
N GLN A 254 -2.12 -3.47 -24.21
CA GLN A 254 -2.68 -4.71 -23.68
C GLN A 254 -3.21 -5.65 -24.78
N LYS A 255 -3.34 -5.19 -26.04
CA LYS A 255 -4.04 -5.88 -27.15
C LYS A 255 -5.50 -6.21 -26.81
N LEU A 256 -6.21 -5.25 -26.22
CA LEU A 256 -7.61 -5.34 -25.79
C LEU A 256 -8.53 -4.53 -26.70
#